data_45dfce8d57714becfc8da0a2966a50d9
#
_entry.id   45dfce8d57714becfc8da0a2966a50d9
#
_cell.length_a   1.000
_cell.length_b   1.000
_cell.length_c   1.000
_cell.angle_alpha   90.00
_cell.angle_beta   90.00
_cell.angle_gamma   90.00
#
_symmetry.space_group_name_H-M   'P 1'
#
loop_
_entity.id
_entity.type
_entity.pdbx_description
1 polymer ?
#
loop_
_entity_poly.entity_id
_entity_poly.type
_entity_poly.pdbx_seq_one_letter_code
_entity_poly.pdbx_strand_id
1 'polypeptide(L)'
;MITIEKRLEFPDIYPLSRIGVLSELLFFDIETTGFSGDSSNLYLIGCVFYRDHSWNLIQWFADRADAEEEMLEAFFHFLKNFKILIHFNGDGFDIPYLLKRCAACGLDFDFSGVKSVDLYKKIKPFKKILGLENLKQKTVEGFLDIERQDRFSGGQLIEVYHDYLATGDEALLRLLLLHNEDDLKGMPSILPILAYSDFLDFPFRPDGWKLQKAADAFGQEEQTLFLCYRSEVYQPVPMEADNGPFSLDASGNTLTLGISLAEGELKRFYSNYKDYYYLIYEDTAIHKSVGEYVDRAARRKATAKTCYTKVEGLFLPQPSCIFEPCLKREYSERLTYIPFTAGLAEMLAGSKTDRTFLFREPACKEHAGFCPAGGPEKKEPEKKNSEEKNREKKSPENRNPQDSAETYFKQLMGLFF
;
A
#
# COMPACT_ATOMS: atom_id res chain seq x y z
N MET A 1 20.27 -36.20 -3.74
CA MET A 1 20.14 -34.73 -3.86
C MET A 1 21.48 -34.11 -4.29
N ILE A 2 21.46 -33.16 -5.22
CA ILE A 2 22.66 -32.35 -5.58
C ILE A 2 22.55 -31.00 -4.85
N THR A 3 23.66 -30.56 -4.22
CA THR A 3 23.73 -29.24 -3.61
C THR A 3 24.73 -28.38 -4.39
N ILE A 4 24.30 -27.17 -4.78
CA ILE A 4 25.13 -26.21 -5.51
C ILE A 4 25.27 -24.97 -4.65
N GLU A 5 26.51 -24.46 -4.52
CA GLU A 5 26.81 -23.23 -3.82
C GLU A 5 27.61 -22.30 -4.74
N LYS A 6 27.25 -21.01 -4.76
CA LYS A 6 27.93 -19.98 -5.54
C LYS A 6 28.02 -18.68 -4.75
N ARG A 7 29.05 -17.88 -4.97
CA ARG A 7 29.08 -16.48 -4.55
C ARG A 7 28.43 -15.62 -5.60
N LEU A 8 27.66 -14.62 -5.13
CA LEU A 8 26.98 -13.65 -5.97
C LEU A 8 27.42 -12.23 -5.61
N GLU A 9 27.18 -11.32 -6.52
CA GLU A 9 27.35 -9.88 -6.28
C GLU A 9 26.03 -9.18 -6.60
N PHE A 10 25.60 -8.30 -5.70
CA PHE A 10 24.42 -7.45 -5.91
C PHE A 10 24.78 -5.98 -5.69
N PRO A 11 24.24 -5.07 -6.50
CA PRO A 11 24.36 -3.65 -6.26
C PRO A 11 23.56 -3.26 -5.00
N ASP A 12 24.08 -2.27 -4.26
CA ASP A 12 23.35 -1.69 -3.12
C ASP A 12 22.34 -0.65 -3.64
N ILE A 13 21.16 -1.14 -4.05
CA ILE A 13 20.12 -0.33 -4.70
C ILE A 13 18.90 -0.08 -3.81
N TYR A 14 18.82 -0.75 -2.65
CA TYR A 14 17.76 -0.59 -1.67
C TYR A 14 18.30 -0.78 -0.23
N PRO A 15 17.96 0.10 0.72
CA PRO A 15 18.44 -0.01 2.09
C PRO A 15 17.82 -1.19 2.82
N LEU A 16 18.47 -2.37 2.75
CA LEU A 16 18.02 -3.62 3.36
C LEU A 16 17.76 -3.50 4.88
N SER A 17 18.39 -2.52 5.54
CA SER A 17 18.12 -2.19 6.95
C SER A 17 16.65 -1.81 7.23
N ARG A 18 15.88 -1.43 6.22
CA ARG A 18 14.42 -1.21 6.33
C ARG A 18 13.65 -2.52 6.48
N ILE A 19 14.17 -3.61 5.94
CA ILE A 19 13.58 -4.95 6.07
C ILE A 19 14.04 -5.59 7.39
N GLY A 20 15.35 -5.59 7.65
CA GLY A 20 15.95 -6.18 8.84
C GLY A 20 17.47 -6.18 8.84
N VAL A 21 18.06 -6.98 9.74
CA VAL A 21 19.51 -7.17 9.79
C VAL A 21 19.95 -8.06 8.63
N LEU A 22 20.95 -7.64 7.86
CA LEU A 22 21.37 -8.28 6.62
C LEU A 22 21.66 -9.79 6.78
N SER A 23 22.33 -10.19 7.87
CA SER A 23 22.64 -11.59 8.15
C SER A 23 21.42 -12.44 8.57
N GLU A 24 20.26 -11.82 8.83
CA GLU A 24 19.02 -12.49 9.22
C GLU A 24 18.05 -12.65 8.04
N LEU A 25 18.40 -12.13 6.85
CA LEU A 25 17.59 -12.18 5.64
C LEU A 25 17.90 -13.43 4.83
N LEU A 26 16.85 -14.12 4.39
CA LEU A 26 16.90 -15.21 3.44
C LEU A 26 15.93 -14.94 2.29
N PHE A 27 16.41 -14.87 1.08
CA PHE A 27 15.58 -14.93 -0.12
C PHE A 27 15.41 -16.39 -0.52
N PHE A 28 14.22 -16.79 -0.93
CA PHE A 28 13.99 -18.16 -1.38
C PHE A 28 12.96 -18.24 -2.49
N ASP A 29 13.08 -19.31 -3.26
CA ASP A 29 12.19 -19.65 -4.36
C ASP A 29 12.22 -21.16 -4.59
N ILE A 30 11.12 -21.74 -5.10
CA ILE A 30 11.03 -23.18 -5.35
C ILE A 30 10.60 -23.48 -6.79
N GLU A 31 11.02 -24.67 -7.26
CA GLU A 31 10.57 -25.20 -8.53
C GLU A 31 9.84 -26.54 -8.33
N THR A 32 8.71 -26.67 -9.01
CA THR A 32 7.79 -27.79 -8.82
C THR A 32 7.31 -28.37 -10.14
N THR A 33 6.89 -29.64 -10.11
CA THR A 33 6.31 -30.30 -11.30
C THR A 33 4.82 -30.01 -11.51
N GLY A 34 4.26 -29.05 -10.75
CA GLY A 34 2.87 -28.61 -10.89
C GLY A 34 2.42 -27.67 -9.74
N PHE A 35 1.20 -27.20 -9.81
CA PHE A 35 0.68 -26.16 -8.92
C PHE A 35 0.16 -26.66 -7.56
N SER A 36 0.04 -27.96 -7.34
CA SER A 36 -0.50 -28.52 -6.11
C SER A 36 0.47 -29.44 -5.42
N GLY A 37 0.88 -29.11 -4.20
CA GLY A 37 1.71 -29.95 -3.34
C GLY A 37 1.10 -31.31 -2.99
N ASP A 38 -0.20 -31.53 -3.26
CA ASP A 38 -0.87 -32.80 -3.03
C ASP A 38 -0.67 -33.79 -4.21
N SER A 39 -0.35 -33.29 -5.41
CA SER A 39 -0.32 -34.10 -6.65
C SER A 39 0.92 -33.89 -7.52
N SER A 40 1.83 -33.05 -7.09
CA SER A 40 3.08 -32.79 -7.81
C SER A 40 4.27 -32.79 -6.85
N ASN A 41 5.49 -32.83 -7.38
CA ASN A 41 6.72 -32.97 -6.62
C ASN A 41 7.53 -31.67 -6.64
N LEU A 42 8.24 -31.42 -5.56
CA LEU A 42 9.26 -30.41 -5.44
C LEU A 42 10.56 -30.95 -6.06
N TYR A 43 11.20 -30.20 -6.96
CA TYR A 43 12.46 -30.65 -7.52
C TYR A 43 13.64 -29.69 -7.28
N LEU A 44 13.40 -28.47 -6.85
CA LEU A 44 14.44 -27.51 -6.55
C LEU A 44 13.99 -26.54 -5.47
N ILE A 45 14.84 -26.29 -4.50
CA ILE A 45 14.74 -25.17 -3.55
C ILE A 45 16.01 -24.34 -3.71
N GLY A 46 15.87 -23.05 -3.93
CA GLY A 46 16.99 -22.13 -4.01
C GLY A 46 16.90 -21.05 -2.94
N CYS A 47 18.05 -20.61 -2.43
CA CYS A 47 18.15 -19.54 -1.45
C CYS A 47 19.31 -18.59 -1.77
N VAL A 48 19.09 -17.29 -1.51
CA VAL A 48 20.14 -16.26 -1.50
C VAL A 48 20.23 -15.63 -0.12
N PHE A 49 21.42 -15.47 0.41
CA PHE A 49 21.69 -14.98 1.74
C PHE A 49 23.05 -14.28 1.84
N TYR A 50 23.24 -13.46 2.88
CA TYR A 50 24.50 -12.78 3.13
C TYR A 50 25.26 -13.43 4.29
N ARG A 51 26.47 -13.90 4.03
CA ARG A 51 27.37 -14.51 5.03
C ARG A 51 28.82 -14.30 4.59
N ASP A 52 29.73 -14.16 5.57
CA ASP A 52 31.17 -14.02 5.34
C ASP A 52 31.51 -12.87 4.37
N HIS A 53 30.84 -11.72 4.57
CA HIS A 53 31.01 -10.49 3.78
C HIS A 53 30.70 -10.67 2.29
N SER A 54 29.90 -11.67 1.93
CA SER A 54 29.48 -11.94 0.55
C SER A 54 28.05 -12.42 0.47
N TRP A 55 27.42 -12.16 -0.68
CA TRP A 55 26.18 -12.80 -1.04
C TRP A 55 26.48 -14.22 -1.52
N ASN A 56 25.64 -15.15 -1.13
CA ASN A 56 25.77 -16.57 -1.45
C ASN A 56 24.45 -17.10 -1.99
N LEU A 57 24.51 -17.96 -2.97
CA LEU A 57 23.43 -18.79 -3.46
C LEU A 57 23.65 -20.21 -2.98
N ILE A 58 22.61 -20.85 -2.51
CA ILE A 58 22.55 -22.30 -2.32
C ILE A 58 21.31 -22.84 -3.00
N GLN A 59 21.48 -23.97 -3.73
CA GLN A 59 20.38 -24.67 -4.39
C GLN A 59 20.45 -26.15 -4.04
N TRP A 60 19.31 -26.73 -3.65
CA TRP A 60 19.13 -28.17 -3.46
C TRP A 60 18.25 -28.68 -4.57
N PHE A 61 18.78 -29.62 -5.34
CA PHE A 61 18.13 -30.17 -6.54
C PHE A 61 17.88 -31.67 -6.39
N ALA A 62 16.68 -32.12 -6.70
CA ALA A 62 16.31 -33.52 -6.72
C ALA A 62 16.83 -34.20 -8.01
N ASP A 63 17.98 -34.84 -7.90
CA ASP A 63 18.58 -35.65 -8.99
C ASP A 63 17.91 -37.03 -9.17
N ARG A 64 17.00 -37.37 -8.28
CA ARG A 64 16.19 -38.58 -8.27
C ARG A 64 14.83 -38.33 -7.62
N ALA A 65 13.84 -39.14 -7.96
CA ALA A 65 12.46 -38.91 -7.53
C ALA A 65 12.22 -38.98 -5.99
N ASP A 66 13.10 -39.70 -5.28
CA ASP A 66 13.04 -39.85 -3.81
C ASP A 66 13.91 -38.85 -3.00
N ALA A 67 14.51 -37.87 -3.69
CA ALA A 67 15.35 -36.87 -3.02
C ALA A 67 14.59 -35.73 -2.34
N GLU A 68 13.27 -35.69 -2.47
CA GLU A 68 12.46 -34.58 -1.98
C GLU A 68 12.51 -34.43 -0.44
N GLU A 69 12.42 -35.53 0.29
CA GLU A 69 12.51 -35.53 1.76
C GLU A 69 13.85 -34.93 2.23
N GLU A 70 14.96 -35.39 1.62
CA GLU A 70 16.30 -34.90 1.90
C GLU A 70 16.43 -33.38 1.63
N MET A 71 15.81 -32.86 0.56
CA MET A 71 15.80 -31.43 0.25
C MET A 71 15.01 -30.62 1.27
N LEU A 72 13.82 -31.10 1.67
CA LEU A 72 12.99 -30.46 2.67
C LEU A 72 13.72 -30.35 4.02
N GLU A 73 14.33 -31.46 4.48
CA GLU A 73 15.13 -31.45 5.71
C GLU A 73 16.30 -30.45 5.61
N ALA A 74 17.05 -30.46 4.52
CA ALA A 74 18.18 -29.55 4.32
C ALA A 74 17.73 -28.08 4.36
N PHE A 75 16.64 -27.74 3.66
CA PHE A 75 16.09 -26.39 3.64
C PHE A 75 15.62 -25.93 5.01
N PHE A 76 14.77 -26.71 5.71
CA PHE A 76 14.25 -26.30 7.01
C PHE A 76 15.32 -26.23 8.11
N HIS A 77 16.34 -27.08 8.04
CA HIS A 77 17.50 -26.95 8.94
C HIS A 77 18.30 -25.67 8.63
N PHE A 78 18.44 -25.32 7.36
CA PHE A 78 19.10 -24.10 6.94
C PHE A 78 18.31 -22.85 7.35
N LEU A 79 16.99 -22.86 7.18
CA LEU A 79 16.07 -21.77 7.50
C LEU A 79 16.16 -21.32 8.97
N LYS A 80 16.47 -22.21 9.91
CA LYS A 80 16.63 -21.90 11.33
C LYS A 80 17.71 -20.84 11.64
N ASN A 81 18.61 -20.58 10.70
CA ASN A 81 19.66 -19.58 10.87
C ASN A 81 19.18 -18.14 10.57
N PHE A 82 17.95 -17.99 10.09
CA PHE A 82 17.41 -16.72 9.61
C PHE A 82 16.15 -16.34 10.38
N LYS A 83 15.78 -15.06 10.31
CA LYS A 83 14.57 -14.53 10.97
C LYS A 83 13.57 -13.94 9.99
N ILE A 84 14.01 -13.60 8.78
CA ILE A 84 13.19 -12.94 7.77
C ILE A 84 13.33 -13.70 6.46
N LEU A 85 12.19 -14.16 5.96
CA LEU A 85 12.09 -14.89 4.71
C LEU A 85 11.47 -13.98 3.65
N ILE A 86 12.24 -13.66 2.60
CA ILE A 86 11.84 -12.77 1.51
C ILE A 86 11.55 -13.64 0.28
N HIS A 87 10.43 -13.39 -0.37
CA HIS A 87 9.99 -14.16 -1.53
C HIS A 87 9.02 -13.36 -2.40
N PHE A 88 8.72 -13.90 -3.57
CA PHE A 88 7.77 -13.32 -4.51
C PHE A 88 6.53 -14.19 -4.63
N ASN A 89 5.40 -13.80 -4.00
CA ASN A 89 4.15 -14.56 -3.91
C ASN A 89 4.24 -15.88 -3.11
N GLY A 90 5.28 -16.09 -2.34
CA GLY A 90 5.50 -17.31 -1.58
C GLY A 90 4.44 -17.59 -0.52
N ASP A 91 3.81 -16.57 0.07
CA ASP A 91 2.67 -16.75 0.97
C ASP A 91 1.45 -17.37 0.26
N GLY A 92 1.34 -17.19 -1.04
CA GLY A 92 0.26 -17.73 -1.86
C GLY A 92 0.58 -19.07 -2.50
N PHE A 93 1.86 -19.43 -2.66
CA PHE A 93 2.28 -20.62 -3.37
C PHE A 93 3.36 -21.41 -2.64
N ASP A 94 4.58 -20.90 -2.52
CA ASP A 94 5.76 -21.66 -2.08
C ASP A 94 5.60 -22.21 -0.66
N ILE A 95 5.21 -21.38 0.29
CA ILE A 95 5.04 -21.74 1.70
C ILE A 95 3.95 -22.80 1.89
N PRO A 96 2.71 -22.63 1.37
CA PRO A 96 1.69 -23.68 1.44
C PRO A 96 2.08 -24.96 0.71
N TYR A 97 2.82 -24.83 -0.41
CA TYR A 97 3.30 -25.98 -1.15
C TYR A 97 4.30 -26.81 -0.33
N LEU A 98 5.33 -26.17 0.22
CA LEU A 98 6.33 -26.84 1.08
C LEU A 98 5.71 -27.52 2.29
N LEU A 99 4.73 -26.86 2.98
CA LEU A 99 4.03 -27.46 4.12
C LEU A 99 3.28 -28.73 3.72
N LYS A 100 2.63 -28.76 2.55
CA LYS A 100 1.97 -29.95 2.03
C LYS A 100 2.96 -31.06 1.72
N ARG A 101 4.11 -30.72 1.15
CA ARG A 101 5.15 -31.70 0.86
C ARG A 101 5.77 -32.25 2.13
N CYS A 102 6.02 -31.41 3.15
CA CYS A 102 6.44 -31.88 4.47
C CYS A 102 5.45 -32.90 5.04
N ALA A 103 4.15 -32.59 5.03
CA ALA A 103 3.12 -33.48 5.53
C ALA A 103 3.08 -34.81 4.74
N ALA A 104 3.27 -34.78 3.41
CA ALA A 104 3.34 -35.98 2.56
C ALA A 104 4.56 -36.85 2.86
N CYS A 105 5.70 -36.26 3.24
CA CYS A 105 6.93 -36.95 3.66
C CYS A 105 6.94 -37.30 5.16
N GLY A 106 5.89 -36.96 5.93
CA GLY A 106 5.84 -37.22 7.38
C GLY A 106 6.74 -36.32 8.23
N LEU A 107 7.17 -35.19 7.67
CA LEU A 107 8.02 -34.19 8.32
C LEU A 107 7.16 -33.14 9.05
N ASP A 108 7.58 -32.78 10.26
CA ASP A 108 6.92 -31.76 11.11
C ASP A 108 7.75 -30.47 11.12
N PHE A 109 7.73 -29.77 9.99
CA PHE A 109 8.35 -28.45 9.82
C PHE A 109 7.30 -27.36 9.56
N ASP A 110 7.61 -26.14 10.02
CA ASP A 110 6.79 -24.97 9.80
C ASP A 110 7.64 -23.70 9.58
N PHE A 111 6.96 -22.58 9.29
CA PHE A 111 7.57 -21.27 9.10
C PHE A 111 7.36 -20.32 10.30
N SER A 112 6.90 -20.81 11.45
CA SER A 112 6.58 -19.98 12.63
C SER A 112 7.81 -19.24 13.19
N GLY A 113 9.02 -19.74 12.92
CA GLY A 113 10.28 -19.14 13.36
C GLY A 113 10.75 -17.95 12.54
N VAL A 114 10.11 -17.64 11.39
CA VAL A 114 10.54 -16.58 10.48
C VAL A 114 9.40 -15.62 10.14
N LYS A 115 9.74 -14.33 9.97
CA LYS A 115 8.83 -13.32 9.46
C LYS A 115 8.82 -13.37 7.94
N SER A 116 7.66 -13.61 7.35
CA SER A 116 7.46 -13.55 5.90
C SER A 116 7.44 -12.10 5.39
N VAL A 117 8.15 -11.84 4.30
CA VAL A 117 8.13 -10.60 3.52
C VAL A 117 7.82 -10.94 2.07
N ASP A 118 6.55 -10.88 1.72
CA ASP A 118 6.05 -11.17 0.38
C ASP A 118 6.08 -9.91 -0.50
N LEU A 119 7.00 -9.87 -1.46
CA LEU A 119 7.17 -8.74 -2.38
C LEU A 119 5.92 -8.53 -3.24
N TYR A 120 5.26 -9.59 -3.68
CA TYR A 120 4.00 -9.51 -4.43
C TYR A 120 2.91 -8.77 -3.63
N LYS A 121 2.74 -9.11 -2.35
CA LYS A 121 1.75 -8.45 -1.48
C LYS A 121 2.07 -6.99 -1.25
N LYS A 122 3.35 -6.65 -1.15
CA LYS A 122 3.82 -5.27 -0.98
C LYS A 122 3.55 -4.40 -2.22
N ILE A 123 3.69 -4.96 -3.42
CA ILE A 123 3.49 -4.26 -4.70
C ILE A 123 2.01 -4.18 -5.08
N LYS A 124 1.21 -5.16 -4.70
CA LYS A 124 -0.19 -5.32 -5.14
C LYS A 124 -1.04 -4.05 -5.02
N PRO A 125 -0.99 -3.25 -3.95
CA PRO A 125 -1.75 -2.01 -3.83
C PRO A 125 -1.40 -0.97 -4.89
N PHE A 126 -0.18 -1.01 -5.41
CA PHE A 126 0.35 -0.03 -6.37
C PHE A 126 0.13 -0.41 -7.83
N LYS A 127 -0.39 -1.62 -8.11
CA LYS A 127 -0.56 -2.12 -9.48
C LYS A 127 -1.18 -1.10 -10.43
N LYS A 128 -2.28 -0.46 -9.99
CA LYS A 128 -3.04 0.48 -10.82
C LYS A 128 -2.28 1.78 -11.06
N ILE A 129 -1.75 2.38 -9.99
CA ILE A 129 -1.07 3.68 -10.07
C ILE A 129 0.27 3.58 -10.82
N LEU A 130 0.94 2.42 -10.75
CA LEU A 130 2.17 2.16 -11.50
C LEU A 130 1.91 1.67 -12.94
N GLY A 131 0.66 1.49 -13.34
CA GLY A 131 0.31 1.01 -14.68
C GLY A 131 0.79 -0.41 -14.98
N LEU A 132 1.04 -1.25 -13.95
CA LEU A 132 1.52 -2.61 -14.16
C LEU A 132 0.43 -3.49 -14.80
N GLU A 133 0.73 -4.11 -15.93
CA GLU A 133 -0.19 -4.99 -16.64
C GLU A 133 -0.61 -6.18 -15.75
N ASN A 134 0.37 -6.81 -15.12
CA ASN A 134 0.19 -7.88 -14.15
C ASN A 134 1.21 -7.73 -13.01
N LEU A 135 1.19 -8.67 -12.06
CA LEU A 135 2.10 -8.66 -10.91
C LEU A 135 3.09 -9.84 -10.96
N LYS A 136 3.52 -10.28 -12.12
CA LYS A 136 4.60 -11.26 -12.25
C LYS A 136 5.94 -10.58 -11.95
N GLN A 137 6.89 -11.31 -11.40
CA GLN A 137 8.23 -10.79 -11.12
C GLN A 137 8.87 -10.18 -12.39
N LYS A 138 8.77 -10.86 -13.55
CA LYS A 138 9.24 -10.34 -14.85
C LYS A 138 8.62 -9.01 -15.26
N THR A 139 7.37 -8.73 -14.88
CA THR A 139 6.72 -7.45 -15.16
C THR A 139 7.29 -6.34 -14.26
N VAL A 140 7.58 -6.67 -13.00
CA VAL A 140 8.19 -5.73 -12.04
C VAL A 140 9.64 -5.43 -12.44
N GLU A 141 10.37 -6.43 -12.88
CA GLU A 141 11.73 -6.29 -13.42
C GLU A 141 11.72 -5.33 -14.63
N GLY A 142 10.84 -5.56 -15.60
CA GLY A 142 10.70 -4.66 -16.76
C GLY A 142 10.29 -3.25 -16.40
N PHE A 143 9.44 -3.07 -15.37
CA PHE A 143 9.07 -1.75 -14.86
C PHE A 143 10.28 -0.99 -14.24
N LEU A 144 11.21 -1.72 -13.63
CA LEU A 144 12.44 -1.17 -13.06
C LEU A 144 13.63 -1.16 -14.03
N ASP A 145 13.39 -1.45 -15.32
CA ASP A 145 14.43 -1.52 -16.38
C ASP A 145 15.52 -2.57 -16.09
N ILE A 146 15.13 -3.71 -15.49
CA ILE A 146 16.01 -4.82 -15.17
C ILE A 146 15.91 -5.86 -16.28
N GLU A 147 17.04 -6.16 -16.94
CA GLU A 147 17.13 -7.19 -17.98
C GLU A 147 17.28 -8.59 -17.38
N ARG A 148 16.63 -9.59 -18.00
CA ARG A 148 16.77 -11.01 -17.67
C ARG A 148 17.50 -11.76 -18.77
N GLN A 149 18.22 -12.81 -18.38
CA GLN A 149 18.88 -13.74 -19.31
C GLN A 149 17.99 -14.95 -19.62
N ASP A 150 17.19 -15.41 -18.65
CA ASP A 150 16.29 -16.55 -18.82
C ASP A 150 15.07 -16.21 -19.71
N ARG A 151 14.78 -17.11 -20.66
CA ARG A 151 13.68 -17.00 -21.63
C ARG A 151 12.58 -18.05 -21.42
N PHE A 152 12.75 -19.00 -20.51
CA PHE A 152 11.82 -20.08 -20.28
C PHE A 152 10.71 -19.67 -19.29
N SER A 153 9.59 -20.38 -19.40
CA SER A 153 8.52 -20.32 -18.40
C SER A 153 8.60 -21.57 -17.51
N GLY A 154 8.20 -21.46 -16.23
CA GLY A 154 8.21 -22.61 -15.32
C GLY A 154 7.47 -23.84 -15.85
N GLY A 155 6.39 -23.66 -16.64
CA GLY A 155 5.68 -24.78 -17.25
C GLY A 155 6.51 -25.59 -18.27
N GLN A 156 7.41 -24.91 -19.00
CA GLN A 156 8.32 -25.60 -19.95
C GLN A 156 9.41 -26.38 -19.21
N LEU A 157 9.80 -25.95 -18.04
CA LEU A 157 10.84 -26.58 -17.23
C LEU A 157 10.39 -27.87 -16.56
N ILE A 158 9.09 -28.11 -16.42
CA ILE A 158 8.56 -29.40 -15.95
C ILE A 158 8.95 -30.53 -16.89
N GLU A 159 8.81 -30.32 -18.21
CA GLU A 159 9.23 -31.31 -19.23
C GLU A 159 10.74 -31.49 -19.19
N VAL A 160 11.51 -30.40 -19.07
CA VAL A 160 12.97 -30.45 -18.97
C VAL A 160 13.42 -31.24 -17.73
N TYR A 161 12.73 -31.15 -16.61
CA TYR A 161 13.03 -31.93 -15.41
C TYR A 161 12.75 -33.44 -15.62
N HIS A 162 11.63 -33.78 -16.26
CA HIS A 162 11.35 -35.19 -16.59
C HIS A 162 12.37 -35.78 -17.55
N ASP A 163 12.79 -35.02 -18.55
CA ASP A 163 13.86 -35.45 -19.48
C ASP A 163 15.20 -35.61 -18.75
N TYR A 164 15.51 -34.72 -17.80
CA TYR A 164 16.70 -34.86 -16.95
C TYR A 164 16.66 -36.16 -16.14
N LEU A 165 15.55 -36.47 -15.48
CA LEU A 165 15.42 -37.72 -14.72
C LEU A 165 15.57 -38.98 -15.59
N ALA A 166 15.20 -38.90 -16.85
CA ALA A 166 15.30 -40.02 -17.79
C ALA A 166 16.72 -40.18 -18.38
N THR A 167 17.45 -39.07 -18.55
CA THR A 167 18.70 -39.05 -19.32
C THR A 167 19.95 -38.80 -18.47
N GLY A 168 19.83 -38.08 -17.36
CA GLY A 168 20.94 -37.59 -16.58
C GLY A 168 21.75 -36.47 -17.28
N ASP A 169 21.17 -35.82 -18.31
CA ASP A 169 21.90 -34.82 -19.10
C ASP A 169 22.23 -33.58 -18.29
N GLU A 170 23.51 -33.30 -18.11
CA GLU A 170 24.01 -32.13 -17.41
C GLU A 170 23.60 -30.78 -18.06
N ALA A 171 23.29 -30.74 -19.35
CA ALA A 171 22.83 -29.54 -20.01
C ALA A 171 21.42 -29.17 -19.53
N LEU A 172 20.54 -30.14 -19.32
CA LEU A 172 19.20 -29.97 -18.76
C LEU A 172 19.28 -29.53 -17.29
N LEU A 173 20.17 -30.16 -16.51
CA LEU A 173 20.42 -29.74 -15.13
C LEU A 173 20.83 -28.25 -15.04
N ARG A 174 21.79 -27.85 -15.89
CA ARG A 174 22.23 -26.43 -15.91
C ARG A 174 21.10 -25.47 -16.26
N LEU A 175 20.20 -25.85 -17.14
CA LEU A 175 19.05 -25.05 -17.52
C LEU A 175 18.08 -24.88 -16.37
N LEU A 176 17.75 -25.96 -15.65
CA LEU A 176 16.87 -25.93 -14.47
C LEU A 176 17.44 -25.06 -13.33
N LEU A 177 18.73 -25.24 -13.04
CA LEU A 177 19.43 -24.46 -12.03
C LEU A 177 19.50 -22.95 -12.38
N LEU A 178 19.73 -22.64 -13.67
CA LEU A 178 19.84 -21.26 -14.14
C LEU A 178 18.51 -20.50 -13.98
N HIS A 179 17.39 -21.15 -14.25
CA HIS A 179 16.08 -20.52 -14.12
C HIS A 179 15.82 -20.04 -12.68
N ASN A 180 15.95 -20.93 -11.71
CA ASN A 180 15.80 -20.61 -10.30
C ASN A 180 16.86 -19.59 -9.81
N GLU A 181 18.11 -19.70 -10.31
CA GLU A 181 19.17 -18.74 -10.03
C GLU A 181 18.78 -17.33 -10.52
N ASP A 182 18.19 -17.21 -11.72
CA ASP A 182 17.75 -15.92 -12.27
C ASP A 182 16.56 -15.34 -11.50
N ASP A 183 15.61 -16.16 -11.04
CA ASP A 183 14.50 -15.71 -10.18
C ASP A 183 15.02 -15.23 -8.83
N LEU A 184 15.96 -15.95 -8.24
CA LEU A 184 16.62 -15.58 -6.99
C LEU A 184 17.49 -14.32 -7.10
N LYS A 185 18.18 -14.10 -8.22
CA LYS A 185 18.94 -12.86 -8.49
C LYS A 185 18.02 -11.69 -8.77
N GLY A 186 16.88 -11.94 -9.38
CA GLY A 186 15.86 -10.94 -9.65
C GLY A 186 15.29 -10.34 -8.37
N MET A 187 15.06 -11.13 -7.31
CA MET A 187 14.45 -10.65 -6.07
C MET A 187 15.21 -9.49 -5.38
N PRO A 188 16.51 -9.57 -5.10
CA PRO A 188 17.27 -8.41 -4.59
C PRO A 188 17.25 -7.23 -5.56
N SER A 189 17.27 -7.49 -6.86
CA SER A 189 17.29 -6.45 -7.89
C SER A 189 15.98 -5.65 -7.96
N ILE A 190 14.83 -6.28 -7.67
CA ILE A 190 13.52 -5.60 -7.66
C ILE A 190 13.19 -4.94 -6.33
N LEU A 191 14.02 -5.03 -5.30
CA LEU A 191 13.74 -4.41 -3.99
C LEU A 191 13.47 -2.91 -4.04
N PRO A 192 14.01 -2.09 -4.98
CA PRO A 192 13.61 -0.69 -5.14
C PRO A 192 12.10 -0.48 -5.27
N ILE A 193 11.34 -1.48 -5.72
CA ILE A 193 9.87 -1.43 -5.77
C ILE A 193 9.24 -1.23 -4.38
N LEU A 194 9.91 -1.65 -3.30
CA LEU A 194 9.44 -1.45 -1.94
C LEU A 194 9.44 0.03 -1.53
N ALA A 195 10.17 0.89 -2.26
CA ALA A 195 10.14 2.34 -2.03
C ALA A 195 8.73 2.91 -2.11
N TYR A 196 7.82 2.33 -2.90
CA TYR A 196 6.43 2.75 -2.97
C TYR A 196 5.66 2.44 -1.68
N SER A 197 5.88 1.26 -1.08
CA SER A 197 5.31 0.94 0.23
C SER A 197 5.92 1.81 1.33
N ASP A 198 7.24 1.93 1.34
CA ASP A 198 7.96 2.76 2.29
C ASP A 198 7.50 4.22 2.22
N PHE A 199 7.29 4.74 1.00
CA PHE A 199 6.80 6.10 0.78
C PHE A 199 5.49 6.38 1.50
N LEU A 200 4.60 5.39 1.61
CA LEU A 200 3.34 5.54 2.35
C LEU A 200 3.50 5.35 3.86
N ASP A 201 4.53 4.63 4.29
CA ASP A 201 4.79 4.31 5.70
C ASP A 201 5.70 5.36 6.38
N PHE A 202 6.43 6.17 5.60
CA PHE A 202 7.29 7.24 6.10
C PHE A 202 6.58 8.59 6.18
N PRO A 203 7.04 9.48 7.09
CA PRO A 203 6.44 10.79 7.25
C PRO A 203 6.72 11.72 6.06
N PHE A 204 5.72 12.52 5.73
CA PHE A 204 5.81 13.61 4.76
C PHE A 204 6.05 14.94 5.48
N ARG A 205 7.09 15.66 5.08
CA ARG A 205 7.37 17.02 5.56
C ARG A 205 6.79 18.03 4.58
N PRO A 206 6.00 19.01 5.04
CA PRO A 206 5.53 20.08 4.17
C PRO A 206 6.68 20.84 3.50
N ASP A 207 6.51 21.10 2.21
CA ASP A 207 7.45 21.87 1.38
C ASP A 207 6.78 23.13 0.77
N GLY A 208 5.58 23.48 1.24
CA GLY A 208 4.85 24.65 0.85
C GLY A 208 3.61 24.37 0.01
N TRP A 209 3.06 25.44 -0.55
CA TRP A 209 1.92 25.38 -1.46
C TRP A 209 2.03 26.43 -2.53
N LYS A 210 1.33 26.23 -3.63
CA LYS A 210 1.18 27.20 -4.72
C LYS A 210 -0.23 27.16 -5.27
N LEU A 211 -0.73 28.33 -5.70
CA LEU A 211 -1.97 28.44 -6.47
C LEU A 211 -1.61 28.72 -7.91
N GLN A 212 -2.04 27.89 -8.82
CA GLN A 212 -1.83 28.05 -10.24
C GLN A 212 -3.16 28.33 -10.93
N LYS A 213 -3.17 29.31 -11.85
CA LYS A 213 -4.28 29.57 -12.74
C LYS A 213 -3.90 29.06 -14.13
N ALA A 214 -4.78 28.31 -14.74
CA ALA A 214 -4.64 27.83 -16.11
C ALA A 214 -5.99 27.97 -16.83
N ALA A 215 -5.97 28.19 -18.13
CA ALA A 215 -7.19 28.06 -18.91
C ALA A 215 -7.41 26.60 -19.28
N ASP A 216 -8.63 26.11 -19.09
CA ASP A 216 -9.04 24.79 -19.56
C ASP A 216 -9.08 24.72 -21.10
N ALA A 217 -9.41 23.55 -21.65
CA ALA A 217 -9.54 23.36 -23.10
C ALA A 217 -10.65 24.21 -23.74
N PHE A 218 -11.54 24.83 -22.97
CA PHE A 218 -12.63 25.69 -23.38
C PHE A 218 -12.35 27.20 -23.12
N GLY A 219 -11.16 27.51 -22.56
CA GLY A 219 -10.76 28.88 -22.22
C GLY A 219 -11.34 29.39 -20.89
N GLN A 220 -11.92 28.53 -20.05
CA GLN A 220 -12.33 28.88 -18.69
C GLN A 220 -11.11 28.89 -17.77
N GLU A 221 -10.98 29.91 -16.92
CA GLU A 221 -9.91 29.93 -15.91
C GLU A 221 -10.20 28.90 -14.83
N GLU A 222 -9.30 27.93 -14.70
CA GLU A 222 -9.28 26.99 -13.59
C GLU A 222 -8.18 27.36 -12.60
N GLN A 223 -8.48 27.27 -11.33
CA GLN A 223 -7.51 27.49 -10.25
C GLN A 223 -7.22 26.16 -9.55
N THR A 224 -5.94 25.77 -9.53
CA THR A 224 -5.50 24.55 -8.85
C THR A 224 -4.58 24.90 -7.70
N LEU A 225 -4.94 24.44 -6.51
CA LEU A 225 -4.08 24.47 -5.33
C LEU A 225 -3.16 23.25 -5.37
N PHE A 226 -1.86 23.47 -5.31
CA PHE A 226 -0.86 22.42 -5.15
C PHE A 226 -0.29 22.46 -3.73
N LEU A 227 -0.40 21.34 -3.03
CA LEU A 227 0.23 21.10 -1.73
C LEU A 227 1.47 20.25 -1.95
N CYS A 228 2.63 20.75 -1.56
CA CYS A 228 3.91 20.10 -1.80
C CYS A 228 4.47 19.52 -0.50
N TYR A 229 5.00 18.30 -0.58
CA TYR A 229 5.59 17.57 0.54
C TYR A 229 6.88 16.88 0.12
N ARG A 230 7.76 16.61 1.10
CA ARG A 230 8.98 15.80 0.92
C ARG A 230 8.92 14.56 1.82
N SER A 231 9.38 13.45 1.28
CA SER A 231 9.63 12.20 2.00
C SER A 231 11.16 11.95 2.11
N GLU A 232 11.56 11.06 3.01
CA GLU A 232 12.93 10.52 3.06
C GLU A 232 13.11 9.35 2.08
N VAL A 233 12.04 8.95 1.39
CA VAL A 233 12.02 7.82 0.47
C VAL A 233 11.97 8.33 -0.97
N TYR A 234 12.89 7.81 -1.79
CA TYR A 234 12.96 8.11 -3.22
C TYR A 234 12.17 7.07 -4.01
N GLN A 235 11.34 7.54 -4.94
CA GLN A 235 10.62 6.71 -5.90
C GLN A 235 11.55 6.32 -7.05
N PRO A 236 11.65 5.03 -7.43
CA PRO A 236 12.46 4.62 -8.58
C PRO A 236 11.88 5.12 -9.92
N VAL A 237 10.56 5.14 -10.05
CA VAL A 237 9.82 5.66 -11.20
C VAL A 237 8.72 6.59 -10.69
N PRO A 238 8.45 7.74 -11.32
CA PRO A 238 7.37 8.64 -10.91
C PRO A 238 6.00 7.97 -10.91
N MET A 239 5.11 8.43 -10.00
CA MET A 239 3.71 8.04 -9.95
C MET A 239 2.84 9.26 -10.24
N GLU A 240 1.87 9.10 -11.14
CA GLU A 240 0.88 10.12 -11.44
C GLU A 240 -0.52 9.48 -11.40
N ALA A 241 -1.48 10.19 -10.81
CA ALA A 241 -2.87 9.74 -10.79
C ALA A 241 -3.83 10.91 -10.67
N ASP A 242 -5.00 10.78 -11.32
CA ASP A 242 -6.11 11.71 -11.24
C ASP A 242 -7.35 11.04 -10.68
N ASN A 243 -8.08 11.76 -9.83
CA ASN A 243 -9.35 11.30 -9.28
C ASN A 243 -10.31 12.50 -9.07
N GLY A 244 -11.05 12.84 -10.12
CA GLY A 244 -11.95 13.99 -10.14
C GLY A 244 -11.19 15.32 -9.96
N PRO A 245 -11.51 16.14 -8.94
CA PRO A 245 -10.82 17.41 -8.72
C PRO A 245 -9.46 17.24 -8.03
N PHE A 246 -8.99 16.02 -7.83
CA PHE A 246 -7.75 15.71 -7.12
C PHE A 246 -6.75 15.04 -8.05
N SER A 247 -5.49 15.46 -7.96
CA SER A 247 -4.37 14.82 -8.65
C SER A 247 -3.23 14.52 -7.67
N LEU A 248 -2.45 13.51 -7.99
CA LEU A 248 -1.24 13.12 -7.27
C LEU A 248 -0.10 13.04 -8.27
N ASP A 249 1.00 13.69 -7.95
CA ASP A 249 2.30 13.53 -8.60
C ASP A 249 3.34 13.21 -7.53
N ALA A 250 4.03 12.08 -7.66
CA ALA A 250 5.11 11.71 -6.76
C ALA A 250 6.34 11.33 -7.59
N SER A 251 7.37 12.15 -7.49
CA SER A 251 8.62 12.00 -8.25
C SER A 251 9.84 12.21 -7.37
N GLY A 252 10.80 11.29 -7.47
CA GLY A 252 11.94 11.30 -6.57
C GLY A 252 11.49 11.21 -5.12
N ASN A 253 11.79 12.20 -4.29
CA ASN A 253 11.34 12.26 -2.91
C ASN A 253 10.24 13.31 -2.66
N THR A 254 9.62 13.83 -3.70
CA THR A 254 8.56 14.84 -3.61
C THR A 254 7.18 14.23 -3.84
N LEU A 255 6.19 14.75 -3.13
CA LEU A 255 4.77 14.50 -3.35
C LEU A 255 4.08 15.83 -3.59
N THR A 256 3.36 15.94 -4.67
CA THR A 256 2.49 17.09 -4.99
C THR A 256 1.05 16.61 -5.09
N LEU A 257 0.18 17.16 -4.25
CA LEU A 257 -1.26 16.94 -4.33
C LEU A 257 -1.90 18.16 -5.00
N GLY A 258 -2.48 17.98 -6.17
CA GLY A 258 -3.23 19.00 -6.89
C GLY A 258 -4.71 18.94 -6.53
N ILE A 259 -5.32 20.11 -6.33
CA ILE A 259 -6.73 20.23 -5.94
C ILE A 259 -7.36 21.34 -6.80
N SER A 260 -8.19 20.96 -7.77
CA SER A 260 -8.93 21.91 -8.59
C SER A 260 -10.01 22.58 -7.77
N LEU A 261 -9.92 23.90 -7.62
CA LEU A 261 -10.88 24.70 -6.87
C LEU A 261 -12.17 24.88 -7.67
N ALA A 262 -13.30 24.88 -6.99
CA ALA A 262 -14.58 25.17 -7.59
C ALA A 262 -14.91 26.67 -7.44
N GLU A 263 -15.28 27.34 -8.53
CA GLU A 263 -15.74 28.73 -8.52
C GLU A 263 -17.23 28.79 -8.82
N GLY A 264 -17.93 29.77 -8.22
CA GLY A 264 -19.35 30.02 -8.45
C GLY A 264 -20.20 29.94 -7.19
N GLU A 265 -21.48 29.52 -7.33
CA GLU A 265 -22.46 29.44 -6.25
C GLU A 265 -22.59 28.02 -5.71
N LEU A 266 -22.44 27.85 -4.38
CA LEU A 266 -22.69 26.61 -3.65
C LEU A 266 -23.74 26.78 -2.58
N LYS A 267 -24.35 25.67 -2.14
CA LYS A 267 -25.45 25.62 -1.18
C LYS A 267 -24.96 25.13 0.19
N ARG A 268 -25.31 25.87 1.25
CA ARG A 268 -25.18 25.43 2.64
C ARG A 268 -26.52 24.85 3.08
N PHE A 269 -26.61 23.53 3.25
CA PHE A 269 -27.82 22.84 3.70
C PHE A 269 -27.91 22.81 5.23
N TYR A 270 -29.12 23.00 5.77
CA TYR A 270 -29.41 22.96 7.20
C TYR A 270 -30.20 21.69 7.55
N SER A 271 -29.77 20.98 8.61
CA SER A 271 -30.40 19.74 9.06
C SER A 271 -31.79 19.96 9.70
N ASN A 272 -32.00 21.11 10.36
CA ASN A 272 -33.25 21.49 11.05
C ASN A 272 -34.28 22.12 10.09
N TYR A 273 -34.41 21.57 8.89
CA TYR A 273 -35.31 22.09 7.83
C TYR A 273 -36.77 22.33 8.29
N LYS A 274 -37.22 21.67 9.36
CA LYS A 274 -38.56 21.86 9.92
C LYS A 274 -38.77 23.27 10.48
N ASP A 275 -37.72 24.00 10.80
CA ASP A 275 -37.75 25.35 11.34
C ASP A 275 -37.67 26.44 10.27
N TYR A 276 -37.67 26.02 8.99
CA TYR A 276 -37.48 26.93 7.87
C TYR A 276 -38.66 26.91 6.88
N TYR A 277 -38.83 28.03 6.18
CA TYR A 277 -39.54 28.14 4.93
C TYR A 277 -38.55 28.23 3.78
N TYR A 278 -38.92 27.71 2.62
CA TYR A 278 -38.21 27.91 1.37
C TYR A 278 -38.92 29.03 0.59
N LEU A 279 -38.16 30.06 0.22
CA LEU A 279 -38.60 31.17 -0.60
C LEU A 279 -38.49 30.81 -2.07
N ILE A 280 -39.62 30.83 -2.77
CA ILE A 280 -39.70 30.25 -4.11
C ILE A 280 -38.96 31.10 -5.14
N TYR A 281 -39.04 32.43 -5.01
CA TYR A 281 -38.47 33.37 -5.97
C TYR A 281 -36.98 33.62 -5.70
N GLU A 282 -36.56 33.66 -4.46
CA GLU A 282 -35.20 33.90 -4.03
C GLU A 282 -34.35 32.62 -4.02
N ASP A 283 -35.02 31.46 -4.17
CA ASP A 283 -34.39 30.16 -4.18
C ASP A 283 -33.45 29.95 -2.96
N THR A 284 -33.97 30.22 -1.76
CA THR A 284 -33.21 30.11 -0.49
C THR A 284 -34.12 29.77 0.67
N ALA A 285 -33.56 29.28 1.78
CA ALA A 285 -34.30 29.02 3.01
C ALA A 285 -34.22 30.21 3.98
N ILE A 286 -35.32 30.49 4.66
CA ILE A 286 -35.40 31.48 5.73
C ILE A 286 -36.00 30.86 6.98
N HIS A 287 -35.48 31.21 8.16
CA HIS A 287 -36.03 30.73 9.42
C HIS A 287 -37.48 31.22 9.61
N LYS A 288 -38.36 30.39 10.14
CA LYS A 288 -39.79 30.64 10.26
C LYS A 288 -40.11 31.95 10.99
N SER A 289 -39.35 32.30 12.02
CA SER A 289 -39.54 33.55 12.79
C SER A 289 -39.49 34.84 11.94
N VAL A 290 -38.74 34.79 10.83
CA VAL A 290 -38.67 35.90 9.86
C VAL A 290 -39.58 35.63 8.68
N GLY A 291 -39.56 34.37 8.20
CA GLY A 291 -40.34 33.95 7.05
C GLY A 291 -41.87 34.07 7.23
N GLU A 292 -42.38 34.20 8.45
CA GLU A 292 -43.82 34.41 8.71
C GLU A 292 -44.34 35.73 8.15
N TYR A 293 -43.49 36.71 7.96
CA TYR A 293 -43.83 38.03 7.38
C TYR A 293 -43.79 38.04 5.83
N VAL A 294 -43.32 36.97 5.20
CA VAL A 294 -43.30 36.82 3.72
C VAL A 294 -44.68 36.35 3.26
N ASP A 295 -45.11 36.79 2.06
CA ASP A 295 -46.38 36.35 1.44
C ASP A 295 -46.42 34.82 1.38
N ARG A 296 -47.60 34.26 1.70
CA ARG A 296 -47.85 32.82 1.67
C ARG A 296 -47.66 32.21 0.28
N ALA A 297 -47.92 32.98 -0.78
CA ALA A 297 -47.74 32.52 -2.19
C ALA A 297 -46.23 32.44 -2.56
N ALA A 298 -45.37 33.22 -1.89
CA ALA A 298 -43.94 33.26 -2.16
C ALA A 298 -43.10 32.26 -1.31
N ARG A 299 -43.76 31.54 -0.36
CA ARG A 299 -43.07 30.61 0.52
C ARG A 299 -43.74 29.28 0.64
N ARG A 300 -42.96 28.23 0.90
CA ARG A 300 -43.45 26.89 1.27
C ARG A 300 -42.65 26.31 2.42
N LYS A 301 -43.13 25.28 3.11
CA LYS A 301 -42.34 24.56 4.13
C LYS A 301 -41.07 24.00 3.47
N ALA A 302 -39.93 24.25 4.09
CA ALA A 302 -38.68 23.69 3.62
C ALA A 302 -38.65 22.17 3.80
N THR A 303 -37.92 21.50 2.91
CA THR A 303 -37.56 20.09 2.98
C THR A 303 -36.06 19.96 3.14
N ALA A 304 -35.53 18.80 3.44
CA ALA A 304 -34.09 18.60 3.51
C ALA A 304 -33.34 19.07 2.23
N LYS A 305 -33.96 18.91 1.07
CA LYS A 305 -33.39 19.33 -0.23
C LYS A 305 -33.56 20.82 -0.54
N THR A 306 -34.47 21.53 0.10
CA THR A 306 -34.75 22.95 -0.15
C THR A 306 -34.39 23.85 1.03
N CYS A 307 -33.83 23.28 2.11
CA CYS A 307 -33.39 24.05 3.27
C CYS A 307 -31.90 24.41 3.13
N TYR A 308 -31.62 25.42 2.32
CA TYR A 308 -30.26 25.90 2.10
C TYR A 308 -30.20 27.43 1.90
N THR A 309 -29.02 27.96 2.14
CA THR A 309 -28.60 29.29 1.70
C THR A 309 -27.50 29.16 0.65
N LYS A 310 -27.38 30.16 -0.22
CA LYS A 310 -26.40 30.23 -1.29
C LYS A 310 -25.17 30.99 -0.84
N VAL A 311 -24.01 30.57 -1.27
CA VAL A 311 -22.71 31.19 -1.02
C VAL A 311 -21.97 31.24 -2.35
N GLU A 312 -21.57 32.42 -2.80
CA GLU A 312 -20.76 32.62 -4.00
C GLU A 312 -19.30 32.80 -3.61
N GLY A 313 -18.38 32.21 -4.40
CA GLY A 313 -16.95 32.34 -4.15
C GLY A 313 -16.10 31.28 -4.81
N LEU A 314 -14.89 31.14 -4.25
CA LEU A 314 -13.92 30.10 -4.61
C LEU A 314 -13.87 29.07 -3.47
N PHE A 315 -13.93 27.81 -3.80
CA PHE A 315 -14.11 26.73 -2.83
C PHE A 315 -13.10 25.61 -2.99
N LEU A 316 -12.62 25.10 -1.87
CA LEU A 316 -11.78 23.90 -1.81
C LEU A 316 -12.67 22.66 -1.69
N PRO A 317 -12.59 21.70 -2.63
CA PRO A 317 -13.29 20.43 -2.48
C PRO A 317 -12.67 19.58 -1.38
N GLN A 318 -13.52 18.84 -0.66
CA GLN A 318 -13.10 17.88 0.36
C GLN A 318 -13.86 16.56 0.19
N PRO A 319 -13.16 15.40 0.30
CA PRO A 319 -13.79 14.08 0.09
C PRO A 319 -14.94 13.80 1.07
N SER A 320 -14.87 14.36 2.26
CA SER A 320 -15.94 14.37 3.25
C SER A 320 -15.99 15.72 3.98
N CYS A 321 -17.00 15.95 4.81
CA CYS A 321 -17.09 17.15 5.62
C CYS A 321 -16.05 17.13 6.75
N ILE A 322 -14.86 17.63 6.47
CA ILE A 322 -13.74 17.73 7.43
C ILE A 322 -13.73 19.12 8.06
N PHE A 323 -13.90 20.13 7.23
CA PHE A 323 -13.96 21.54 7.63
C PHE A 323 -15.38 22.08 7.44
N GLU A 324 -15.80 22.97 8.34
CA GLU A 324 -17.06 23.70 8.28
C GLU A 324 -16.84 25.15 7.76
N PRO A 325 -17.81 25.70 7.01
CA PRO A 325 -19.11 25.13 6.65
C PRO A 325 -19.00 24.12 5.49
N CYS A 326 -19.78 23.02 5.58
CA CYS A 326 -19.87 22.05 4.48
C CYS A 326 -20.87 22.53 3.43
N LEU A 327 -20.35 22.93 2.28
CA LEU A 327 -21.13 23.36 1.12
C LEU A 327 -21.24 22.23 0.10
N LYS A 328 -22.26 22.27 -0.75
CA LYS A 328 -22.49 21.32 -1.83
C LYS A 328 -23.11 22.02 -3.04
N ARG A 329 -22.94 21.49 -4.23
CA ARG A 329 -23.69 21.91 -5.42
C ARG A 329 -25.14 21.46 -5.29
N GLU A 330 -25.33 20.18 -4.95
CA GLU A 330 -26.64 19.57 -4.77
C GLU A 330 -26.68 18.72 -3.49
N TYR A 331 -27.91 18.57 -2.92
CA TYR A 331 -28.12 17.84 -1.64
C TYR A 331 -27.55 16.42 -1.63
N SER A 332 -27.64 15.71 -2.75
CA SER A 332 -27.18 14.32 -2.89
C SER A 332 -25.69 14.18 -3.20
N GLU A 333 -24.98 15.27 -3.43
CA GLU A 333 -23.56 15.24 -3.76
C GLU A 333 -22.76 14.68 -2.59
N ARG A 334 -21.81 13.78 -2.89
CA ARG A 334 -20.92 13.18 -1.88
C ARG A 334 -19.76 14.14 -1.54
N LEU A 335 -19.21 14.79 -2.57
CA LEU A 335 -18.17 15.78 -2.41
C LEU A 335 -18.73 16.97 -1.66
N THR A 336 -17.96 17.52 -0.75
CA THR A 336 -18.29 18.72 -0.01
C THR A 336 -17.25 19.80 -0.29
N TYR A 337 -17.54 21.05 0.06
CA TYR A 337 -16.68 22.17 -0.25
C TYR A 337 -16.62 23.11 0.95
N ILE A 338 -15.48 23.79 1.08
CA ILE A 338 -15.29 24.88 2.05
C ILE A 338 -14.82 26.14 1.32
N PRO A 339 -15.20 27.36 1.73
CA PRO A 339 -14.62 28.58 1.17
C PRO A 339 -13.10 28.55 1.23
N PHE A 340 -12.47 28.78 0.08
CA PHE A 340 -11.01 28.78 -0.03
C PHE A 340 -10.44 30.09 0.52
N THR A 341 -9.38 29.96 1.32
CA THR A 341 -8.58 31.10 1.80
C THR A 341 -7.10 30.73 1.79
N ALA A 342 -6.22 31.72 1.65
CA ALA A 342 -4.78 31.50 1.78
C ALA A 342 -4.39 30.91 3.14
N GLY A 343 -5.07 31.32 4.22
CA GLY A 343 -4.85 30.75 5.56
C GLY A 343 -5.21 29.25 5.65
N LEU A 344 -6.24 28.78 4.90
CA LEU A 344 -6.58 27.37 4.79
C LEU A 344 -5.47 26.62 4.03
N ALA A 345 -4.97 27.17 2.93
CA ALA A 345 -3.86 26.57 2.19
C ALA A 345 -2.58 26.48 3.03
N GLU A 346 -2.22 27.51 3.77
CA GLU A 346 -1.08 27.49 4.71
C GLU A 346 -1.24 26.42 5.79
N MET A 347 -2.44 26.27 6.33
CA MET A 347 -2.74 25.25 7.35
C MET A 347 -2.61 23.83 6.76
N LEU A 348 -3.16 23.60 5.56
CA LEU A 348 -3.09 22.31 4.87
C LEU A 348 -1.65 21.95 4.48
N ALA A 349 -0.88 22.94 4.05
CA ALA A 349 0.53 22.77 3.74
C ALA A 349 1.44 22.65 4.99
N GLY A 350 0.90 22.82 6.20
CA GLY A 350 1.68 22.72 7.44
C GLY A 350 2.75 23.82 7.61
N SER A 351 2.66 24.92 6.88
CA SER A 351 3.72 25.94 6.77
C SER A 351 4.09 26.65 8.09
N LYS A 352 3.32 26.46 9.15
CA LYS A 352 3.55 27.09 10.48
C LYS A 352 3.98 26.12 11.57
N THR A 353 4.20 24.82 11.25
CA THR A 353 4.53 23.80 12.25
C THR A 353 5.58 22.85 11.70
N ASP A 354 6.57 22.45 12.53
CA ASP A 354 7.51 21.35 12.23
C ASP A 354 6.83 19.97 12.20
N ARG A 355 5.56 19.92 11.82
CA ARG A 355 4.79 18.68 11.75
C ARG A 355 5.09 17.89 10.48
N THR A 356 5.14 16.59 10.66
CA THR A 356 5.11 15.62 9.58
C THR A 356 3.70 15.06 9.41
N PHE A 357 3.32 14.73 8.19
CA PHE A 357 2.06 14.06 7.86
C PHE A 357 2.33 12.57 7.68
N LEU A 358 1.55 11.72 8.34
CA LEU A 358 1.61 10.28 8.18
C LEU A 358 0.38 9.82 7.40
N PHE A 359 0.58 9.06 6.35
CA PHE A 359 -0.53 8.40 5.67
C PHE A 359 -0.93 7.12 6.40
N ARG A 360 0.07 6.28 6.75
CA ARG A 360 -0.11 5.08 7.57
C ARG A 360 0.62 5.27 8.90
N GLU A 361 0.04 4.74 9.96
CA GLU A 361 0.80 4.62 11.21
C GLU A 361 1.90 3.58 10.99
N PRO A 362 3.15 3.86 11.39
CA PRO A 362 4.21 2.89 11.32
C PRO A 362 3.77 1.66 12.12
N ALA A 363 3.81 0.48 11.48
CA ALA A 363 3.58 -0.77 12.19
C ALA A 363 4.52 -0.77 13.40
N CYS A 364 3.95 -0.86 14.62
CA CYS A 364 4.72 -0.90 15.86
C CYS A 364 5.83 -1.91 15.66
N LYS A 365 7.08 -1.45 15.67
CA LYS A 365 8.24 -2.32 15.86
C LYS A 365 8.08 -2.82 17.29
N GLU A 366 7.48 -3.98 17.49
CA GLU A 366 7.55 -4.69 18.76
C GLU A 366 9.03 -4.93 19.04
N HIS A 367 9.60 -4.07 19.87
CA HIS A 367 10.86 -4.37 20.52
C HIS A 367 10.60 -5.63 21.37
N ALA A 368 11.21 -6.73 20.97
CA ALA A 368 11.28 -7.93 21.75
C ALA A 368 11.92 -7.60 23.11
N GLY A 369 11.10 -7.20 24.07
CA GLY A 369 11.42 -7.10 25.46
C GLY A 369 11.37 -8.51 26.05
N PHE A 370 12.55 -9.02 26.37
CA PHE A 370 12.79 -10.22 27.13
C PHE A 370 12.00 -10.16 28.46
N CYS A 371 11.00 -11.01 28.64
CA CYS A 371 10.41 -11.30 29.96
C CYS A 371 10.81 -12.71 30.39
N PRO A 372 11.38 -12.88 31.60
CA PRO A 372 11.76 -14.19 32.11
C PRO A 372 10.55 -15.02 32.55
N ALA A 373 10.66 -16.33 32.36
CA ALA A 373 9.67 -17.32 32.70
C ALA A 373 9.26 -17.30 34.19
N GLY A 374 7.96 -17.13 34.43
CA GLY A 374 7.31 -17.39 35.72
C GLY A 374 6.14 -18.34 35.53
N GLY A 375 6.04 -19.34 36.38
CA GLY A 375 5.18 -20.52 36.30
C GLY A 375 3.66 -20.26 36.34
N PRO A 376 2.83 -21.31 36.27
CA PRO A 376 1.44 -21.25 35.89
C PRO A 376 0.52 -20.80 37.04
N GLU A 377 -0.11 -19.65 36.90
CA GLU A 377 -1.23 -19.24 37.75
C GLU A 377 -2.58 -19.42 37.03
N LYS A 378 -3.56 -19.85 37.83
CA LYS A 378 -4.91 -20.27 37.46
C LYS A 378 -5.69 -19.09 36.86
N LYS A 379 -6.31 -19.28 35.72
CA LYS A 379 -7.26 -18.33 35.10
C LYS A 379 -8.61 -18.37 35.79
N GLU A 380 -9.01 -17.28 36.42
CA GLU A 380 -10.41 -16.90 36.63
C GLU A 380 -10.98 -16.19 35.38
N PRO A 381 -12.29 -16.29 35.09
CA PRO A 381 -12.84 -15.75 33.86
C PRO A 381 -12.99 -14.21 33.91
N GLU A 382 -12.22 -13.51 33.11
CA GLU A 382 -12.35 -12.07 32.96
C GLU A 382 -13.68 -11.69 32.30
N LYS A 383 -14.40 -10.81 32.98
CA LYS A 383 -15.55 -10.07 32.42
C LYS A 383 -15.06 -9.17 31.31
N LYS A 384 -15.54 -9.39 30.08
CA LYS A 384 -15.32 -8.48 28.96
C LYS A 384 -15.87 -7.11 29.31
N ASN A 385 -14.98 -6.15 29.54
CA ASN A 385 -15.29 -4.75 29.68
C ASN A 385 -15.69 -4.17 28.32
N SER A 386 -16.90 -3.60 28.28
CA SER A 386 -17.53 -2.97 27.13
C SER A 386 -17.04 -1.52 26.95
N GLU A 387 -15.75 -1.25 26.97
CA GLU A 387 -15.18 0.10 26.86
C GLU A 387 -14.73 0.52 25.45
N GLU A 388 -14.82 -0.37 24.46
CA GLU A 388 -14.41 -0.03 23.08
C GLU A 388 -15.49 0.64 22.20
N LYS A 389 -16.65 1.02 22.77
CA LYS A 389 -17.77 1.59 21.99
C LYS A 389 -18.03 3.08 22.16
N ASN A 390 -17.20 3.83 22.87
CA ASN A 390 -17.37 5.29 23.02
C ASN A 390 -16.15 6.08 22.53
N ARG A 391 -15.68 5.86 21.31
CA ARG A 391 -15.08 6.96 20.55
C ARG A 391 -16.25 7.83 20.08
N GLU A 392 -16.67 8.76 20.94
CA GLU A 392 -17.54 9.86 20.56
C GLU A 392 -17.02 10.48 19.26
N LYS A 393 -17.83 10.41 18.19
CA LYS A 393 -17.60 11.21 16.99
C LYS A 393 -17.72 12.66 17.42
N LYS A 394 -16.61 13.30 17.79
CA LYS A 394 -16.57 14.73 18.02
C LYS A 394 -17.21 15.40 16.81
N SER A 395 -18.20 16.26 17.04
CA SER A 395 -18.78 17.07 15.98
C SER A 395 -17.66 17.86 15.29
N PRO A 396 -17.76 18.14 13.98
CA PRO A 396 -16.73 18.88 13.22
C PRO A 396 -16.30 20.21 13.89
N GLU A 397 -17.22 20.86 14.60
CA GLU A 397 -17.01 22.16 15.30
C GLU A 397 -15.96 22.10 16.42
N ASN A 398 -15.61 20.93 16.96
CA ASN A 398 -14.70 20.76 18.09
C ASN A 398 -13.36 20.08 17.71
N ARG A 399 -13.02 19.96 16.43
CA ARG A 399 -11.74 19.40 16.01
C ARG A 399 -10.65 20.47 16.04
N ASN A 400 -9.46 20.08 16.51
CA ASN A 400 -8.28 20.92 16.35
C ASN A 400 -8.01 21.13 14.84
N PRO A 401 -7.81 22.36 14.36
CA PRO A 401 -7.53 22.63 12.94
C PRO A 401 -6.40 21.78 12.36
N GLN A 402 -5.40 21.46 13.17
CA GLN A 402 -4.25 20.62 12.76
C GLN A 402 -4.63 19.15 12.57
N ASP A 403 -5.52 18.60 13.40
CA ASP A 403 -6.04 17.24 13.24
C ASP A 403 -6.92 17.14 11.99
N SER A 404 -7.59 18.24 11.64
CA SER A 404 -8.38 18.35 10.41
C SER A 404 -7.49 18.37 9.16
N ALA A 405 -6.34 19.06 9.19
CA ALA A 405 -5.38 19.07 8.07
C ALA A 405 -4.78 17.67 7.82
N GLU A 406 -4.41 16.97 8.89
CA GLU A 406 -3.92 15.58 8.78
C GLU A 406 -5.01 14.63 8.25
N THR A 407 -6.25 14.80 8.73
CA THR A 407 -7.39 14.02 8.23
C THR A 407 -7.62 14.29 6.75
N TYR A 408 -7.53 15.54 6.30
CA TYR A 408 -7.66 15.91 4.90
C TYR A 408 -6.57 15.26 4.05
N PHE A 409 -5.31 15.37 4.47
CA PHE A 409 -4.19 14.70 3.81
C PHE A 409 -4.41 13.19 3.67
N LYS A 410 -4.77 12.51 4.77
CA LYS A 410 -5.06 11.06 4.77
C LYS A 410 -6.20 10.68 3.82
N GLN A 411 -7.25 11.50 3.78
CA GLN A 411 -8.37 11.25 2.85
C GLN A 411 -7.98 11.46 1.40
N LEU A 412 -7.18 12.50 1.09
CA LEU A 412 -6.66 12.70 -0.26
C LEU A 412 -5.80 11.53 -0.71
N MET A 413 -4.81 11.14 0.11
CA MET A 413 -3.96 9.98 -0.19
C MET A 413 -4.80 8.71 -0.41
N GLY A 414 -5.81 8.48 0.44
CA GLY A 414 -6.72 7.33 0.31
C GLY A 414 -7.59 7.29 -0.94
N LEU A 415 -7.65 8.37 -1.74
CA LEU A 415 -8.33 8.35 -3.03
C LEU A 415 -7.50 7.64 -4.13
N PHE A 416 -6.17 7.52 -3.92
CA PHE A 416 -5.23 7.01 -4.93
C PHE A 416 -4.73 5.59 -4.58
N PHE A 417 -4.73 5.21 -3.32
CA PHE A 417 -4.25 3.94 -2.78
C PHE A 417 -5.36 3.18 -2.05
#